data_b71d8d47ac87b8c2227b6cd50a3c1c15
#
_entry.id   b71d8d47ac87b8c2227b6cd50a3c1c15
#
_cell.length_a   1.000
_cell.length_b   1.000
_cell.length_c   1.000
_cell.angle_alpha   90.00
_cell.angle_beta   90.00
_cell.angle_gamma   90.00
#
_symmetry.space_group_name_H-M   'P 1'
#
loop_
_entity.id
_entity.type
_entity.pdbx_description
1 polymer ?
#
loop_
_entity_poly.entity_id
_entity_poly.type
_entity_poly.pdbx_seq_one_letter_code
_entity_poly.pdbx_strand_id
1 'polypeptide(L)'
;RLDTTAPEDQGRIFVVKYFLADDTVAVFEPPQKNSGIVGGKFLERGRIKKPQSHEYYCQADFYTGCVLEFHCWKFVVYQADEYTLSYMESDPDSHPMSDMGYIASQLMPVMAEKKEVLSAAFQLADANGTGLVTYEVLQEVLMKCDMELNDQVLISLMRRYDLGKDGNINWAEFVMLCGK
;
A
#
# COMPACT_ATOMS: atom_id res chain seq x y z
N ARG A 1 7.31 13.05 4.35
CA ARG A 1 8.76 12.79 4.52
C ARG A 1 9.03 12.12 5.85
N LEU A 2 10.00 11.21 5.89
CA LEU A 2 10.42 10.51 7.11
C LEU A 2 11.68 11.09 7.76
N ASP A 3 12.44 11.87 7.03
CA ASP A 3 13.80 12.34 7.38
C ASP A 3 13.83 13.73 8.00
N THR A 4 12.67 14.29 8.36
CA THR A 4 12.58 15.65 8.90
C THR A 4 12.16 15.66 10.36
N THR A 5 12.85 16.49 11.16
CA THR A 5 12.48 16.82 12.54
C THR A 5 11.80 18.19 12.63
N ALA A 6 11.76 18.95 11.52
CA ALA A 6 11.14 20.26 11.47
C ALA A 6 9.61 20.15 11.52
N PRO A 7 8.93 20.78 12.48
CA PRO A 7 7.47 20.69 12.61
C PRO A 7 6.71 21.16 11.35
N GLU A 8 7.23 22.16 10.66
CA GLU A 8 6.68 22.69 9.41
C GLU A 8 6.71 21.71 8.26
N ASP A 9 7.60 20.72 8.29
CA ASP A 9 7.73 19.69 7.25
C ASP A 9 6.85 18.47 7.51
N GLN A 10 6.35 18.26 8.71
CA GLN A 10 5.60 17.05 9.09
C GLN A 10 4.26 16.91 8.35
N GLY A 11 3.63 18.03 7.99
CA GLY A 11 2.37 18.03 7.24
C GLY A 11 2.50 18.12 5.73
N ARG A 12 3.73 18.13 5.19
CA ARG A 12 3.95 18.29 3.74
C ARG A 12 3.65 17.01 2.99
N ILE A 13 2.85 17.14 1.93
CA ILE A 13 2.43 16.07 1.04
C ILE A 13 3.15 16.24 -0.30
N PHE A 14 3.65 15.13 -0.83
CA PHE A 14 4.36 15.11 -2.09
C PHE A 14 3.70 14.10 -3.04
N VAL A 15 3.68 14.41 -4.33
CA VAL A 15 3.27 13.49 -5.38
C VAL A 15 4.51 12.97 -6.08
N VAL A 16 4.75 11.69 -5.97
CA VAL A 16 5.81 10.97 -6.68
C VAL A 16 5.24 10.48 -8.01
N LYS A 17 5.89 10.83 -9.12
CA LYS A 17 5.52 10.37 -10.46
C LYS A 17 6.63 9.50 -11.02
N TYR A 18 6.28 8.27 -11.35
CA TYR A 18 7.14 7.35 -12.09
C TYR A 18 6.73 7.32 -13.57
N PHE A 19 7.67 7.48 -14.47
CA PHE A 19 7.42 7.51 -15.91
C PHE A 19 7.87 6.18 -16.54
N LEU A 20 6.89 5.36 -16.91
CA LEU A 20 7.10 4.02 -17.46
C LEU A 20 7.92 4.00 -18.78
N ALA A 21 7.91 5.11 -19.53
CA ALA A 21 8.56 5.17 -20.82
C ALA A 21 10.10 5.17 -20.75
N ASP A 22 10.66 5.65 -19.65
CA ASP A 22 12.11 5.88 -19.54
C ASP A 22 12.67 5.65 -18.12
N ASP A 23 11.89 5.06 -17.23
CA ASP A 23 12.23 4.77 -15.82
C ASP A 23 12.72 6.02 -15.06
N THR A 24 12.10 7.15 -15.33
CA THR A 24 12.42 8.39 -14.61
C THR A 24 11.41 8.69 -13.53
N VAL A 25 11.86 9.39 -12.51
CA VAL A 25 11.06 9.81 -11.36
C VAL A 25 11.06 11.33 -11.27
N ALA A 26 9.94 11.90 -10.89
CA ALA A 26 9.82 13.30 -10.49
C ALA A 26 9.00 13.41 -9.21
N VAL A 27 9.31 14.39 -8.37
CA VAL A 27 8.53 14.67 -7.16
C VAL A 27 8.00 16.09 -7.25
N PHE A 28 6.72 16.22 -7.00
CA PHE A 28 5.99 17.48 -7.01
C PHE A 28 5.32 17.71 -5.66
N GLU A 29 5.36 18.93 -5.17
CA GLU A 29 4.64 19.37 -3.98
C GLU A 29 3.40 20.15 -4.40
N PRO A 30 2.18 19.62 -4.15
CA PRO A 30 0.96 20.36 -4.44
C PRO A 30 0.87 21.64 -3.60
N PRO A 31 0.36 22.75 -4.15
CA PRO A 31 0.16 23.97 -3.38
C PRO A 31 -0.88 23.74 -2.27
N GLN A 32 -0.52 24.07 -1.04
CA GLN A 32 -1.41 24.02 0.12
C GLN A 32 -1.86 25.43 0.51
N LYS A 33 -3.17 25.66 0.56
CA LYS A 33 -3.73 26.94 1.00
C LYS A 33 -3.32 27.25 2.44
N ASN A 34 -2.89 28.48 2.69
CA ASN A 34 -2.52 29.00 4.01
C ASN A 34 -1.34 28.30 4.73
N SER A 35 -0.55 27.51 4.03
CA SER A 35 0.63 26.84 4.61
C SER A 35 1.89 27.71 4.63
N GLY A 36 1.91 28.82 3.85
CA GLY A 36 3.13 29.60 3.61
C GLY A 36 4.15 28.90 2.68
N ILE A 37 3.85 27.68 2.24
CA ILE A 37 4.71 26.88 1.37
C ILE A 37 4.26 27.07 -0.07
N VAL A 38 5.18 27.50 -0.92
CA VAL A 38 4.97 27.59 -2.37
C VAL A 38 5.20 26.21 -2.94
N GLY A 39 4.12 25.54 -3.38
CA GLY A 39 4.22 24.24 -4.06
C GLY A 39 4.95 24.37 -5.40
N GLY A 40 5.29 23.22 -5.99
CA GLY A 40 5.97 23.16 -7.29
C GLY A 40 6.81 21.91 -7.45
N LYS A 41 7.75 21.95 -8.37
CA LYS A 41 8.71 20.87 -8.53
C LYS A 41 9.62 20.78 -7.30
N PHE A 42 9.59 19.64 -6.63
CA PHE A 42 10.49 19.34 -5.52
C PHE A 42 11.75 18.62 -6.00
N LEU A 43 11.58 17.66 -6.91
CA LEU A 43 12.66 16.93 -7.55
C LEU A 43 12.46 16.92 -9.07
N GLU A 44 13.47 17.36 -9.79
CA GLU A 44 13.49 17.33 -11.26
C GLU A 44 13.42 15.89 -11.77
N ARG A 45 12.78 15.73 -12.95
CA ARG A 45 12.65 14.43 -13.59
C ARG A 45 14.01 13.86 -13.97
N GLY A 46 14.28 12.64 -13.55
CA GLY A 46 15.52 11.93 -13.86
C GLY A 46 15.50 10.50 -13.35
N ARG A 47 16.45 9.69 -13.80
CA ARG A 47 16.68 8.35 -13.25
C ARG A 47 17.40 8.47 -11.91
N ILE A 48 16.89 7.80 -10.89
CA ILE A 48 17.42 7.86 -9.52
C ILE A 48 17.96 6.49 -9.14
N LYS A 49 19.17 6.45 -8.60
CA LYS A 49 19.76 5.22 -8.06
C LYS A 49 19.19 4.91 -6.69
N LYS A 50 19.06 3.62 -6.42
CA LYS A 50 18.75 3.13 -5.07
C LYS A 50 19.91 3.44 -4.12
N PRO A 51 19.62 3.70 -2.83
CA PRO A 51 20.66 3.97 -1.84
C PRO A 51 21.67 2.82 -1.78
N GLN A 52 22.95 3.16 -1.69
CA GLN A 52 24.05 2.22 -1.56
C GLN A 52 24.09 1.12 -2.64
N SER A 53 23.48 1.38 -3.81
CA SER A 53 23.41 0.46 -4.93
C SER A 53 23.81 1.14 -6.23
N HIS A 54 24.20 0.33 -7.23
CA HIS A 54 24.38 0.79 -8.60
C HIS A 54 23.09 0.70 -9.41
N GLU A 55 22.05 0.09 -8.87
CA GLU A 55 20.75 -0.08 -9.52
C GLU A 55 19.92 1.19 -9.47
N TYR A 56 19.09 1.38 -10.49
CA TYR A 56 18.10 2.42 -10.53
C TYR A 56 16.77 1.91 -9.97
N TYR A 57 15.96 2.84 -9.47
CA TYR A 57 14.57 2.53 -9.16
C TYR A 57 13.83 2.06 -10.41
N CYS A 58 13.05 1.00 -10.27
CA CYS A 58 12.17 0.45 -11.31
C CYS A 58 10.73 0.43 -10.80
N GLN A 59 9.77 0.14 -11.68
CA GLN A 59 8.35 0.19 -11.33
C GLN A 59 7.96 -0.72 -10.16
N ALA A 60 8.62 -1.86 -9.98
CA ALA A 60 8.38 -2.78 -8.86
C ALA A 60 8.72 -2.20 -7.48
N ASP A 61 9.50 -1.13 -7.42
CA ASP A 61 9.88 -0.48 -6.17
C ASP A 61 8.80 0.50 -5.65
N PHE A 62 7.81 0.83 -6.49
CA PHE A 62 6.76 1.80 -6.18
C PHE A 62 5.46 1.08 -5.82
N TYR A 63 5.16 1.04 -4.53
CA TYR A 63 3.92 0.49 -4.00
C TYR A 63 3.53 1.21 -2.71
N THR A 64 2.28 1.12 -2.30
CA THR A 64 1.82 1.74 -1.06
C THR A 64 2.46 1.06 0.15
N GLY A 65 3.00 1.84 1.06
CA GLY A 65 3.79 1.38 2.21
C GLY A 65 5.30 1.36 1.96
N CYS A 66 5.78 1.50 0.70
CA CYS A 66 7.22 1.53 0.44
C CYS A 66 7.89 2.82 0.94
N VAL A 67 9.16 2.69 1.29
CA VAL A 67 10.02 3.82 1.62
C VAL A 67 10.96 4.08 0.46
N LEU A 68 10.87 5.26 -0.12
CA LEU A 68 11.69 5.72 -1.23
C LEU A 68 12.72 6.72 -0.71
N GLU A 69 13.98 6.49 -1.04
CA GLU A 69 15.06 7.43 -0.72
C GLU A 69 15.61 8.05 -2.01
N PHE A 70 15.32 9.33 -2.21
CA PHE A 70 15.78 10.09 -3.36
C PHE A 70 16.82 11.10 -2.91
N HIS A 71 18.09 10.83 -3.25
CA HIS A 71 19.26 11.59 -2.78
C HIS A 71 19.36 11.59 -1.24
N CYS A 72 19.00 12.69 -0.60
CA CYS A 72 19.02 12.84 0.87
C CYS A 72 17.62 12.84 1.49
N TRP A 73 16.56 12.63 0.70
CA TRP A 73 15.17 12.70 1.20
C TRP A 73 14.53 11.33 1.24
N LYS A 74 13.83 11.03 2.35
CA LYS A 74 13.07 9.80 2.54
C LYS A 74 11.58 10.09 2.51
N PHE A 75 10.87 9.36 1.66
CA PHE A 75 9.43 9.44 1.49
C PHE A 75 8.81 8.09 1.82
N VAL A 76 7.67 8.08 2.51
CA VAL A 76 6.79 6.93 2.54
C VAL A 76 5.64 7.16 1.55
N VAL A 77 5.36 6.17 0.73
CA VAL A 77 4.19 6.18 -0.14
C VAL A 77 3.01 5.67 0.66
N TYR A 78 2.10 6.54 1.04
CA TYR A 78 0.94 6.18 1.87
C TYR A 78 -0.35 6.04 1.07
N GLN A 79 -0.38 6.48 -0.18
CA GLN A 79 -1.56 6.44 -1.03
C GLN A 79 -1.15 6.42 -2.51
N ALA A 80 -1.91 5.71 -3.33
CA ALA A 80 -1.88 5.79 -4.79
C ALA A 80 -3.29 6.11 -5.32
N ASP A 81 -3.37 6.71 -6.51
CA ASP A 81 -4.65 6.97 -7.15
C ASP A 81 -5.25 5.70 -7.76
N GLU A 82 -6.54 5.73 -8.06
CA GLU A 82 -7.30 4.60 -8.59
C GLU A 82 -6.73 4.08 -9.91
N TYR A 83 -6.24 4.96 -10.77
CA TYR A 83 -5.61 4.58 -12.04
C TYR A 83 -4.32 3.80 -11.79
N THR A 84 -3.47 4.30 -10.88
CA THR A 84 -2.20 3.65 -10.50
C THR A 84 -2.46 2.27 -9.90
N LEU A 85 -3.40 2.14 -8.95
CA LEU A 85 -3.75 0.86 -8.35
C LEU A 85 -4.26 -0.15 -9.38
N SER A 86 -5.16 0.28 -10.28
CA SER A 86 -5.68 -0.58 -11.35
C SER A 86 -4.58 -0.98 -12.36
N TYR A 87 -3.65 -0.09 -12.65
CA TYR A 87 -2.50 -0.40 -13.51
C TYR A 87 -1.60 -1.47 -12.85
N MET A 88 -1.26 -1.30 -11.58
CA MET A 88 -0.41 -2.26 -10.83
C MET A 88 -1.06 -3.65 -10.77
N GLU A 89 -2.38 -3.72 -10.60
CA GLU A 89 -3.15 -4.97 -10.61
C GLU A 89 -3.22 -5.61 -12.00
N SER A 90 -3.11 -4.82 -13.07
CA SER A 90 -3.14 -5.33 -14.46
C SER A 90 -1.80 -5.83 -14.98
N ASP A 91 -0.70 -5.46 -14.33
CA ASP A 91 0.68 -5.83 -14.69
C ASP A 91 1.39 -6.50 -13.49
N PRO A 92 0.99 -7.73 -13.14
CA PRO A 92 1.51 -8.44 -11.97
C PRO A 92 3.01 -8.76 -12.07
N ASP A 93 3.52 -8.97 -13.28
CA ASP A 93 4.94 -9.27 -13.49
C ASP A 93 5.84 -8.12 -13.03
N SER A 94 5.38 -6.90 -13.22
CA SER A 94 6.11 -5.69 -12.81
C SER A 94 5.74 -5.21 -11.40
N HIS A 95 4.60 -5.64 -10.86
CA HIS A 95 4.07 -5.21 -9.57
C HIS A 95 3.68 -6.39 -8.68
N PRO A 96 4.65 -7.19 -8.19
CA PRO A 96 4.36 -8.41 -7.45
C PRO A 96 3.57 -8.18 -6.15
N MET A 97 3.65 -6.97 -5.56
CA MET A 97 2.88 -6.62 -4.35
C MET A 97 1.38 -6.40 -4.62
N SER A 98 0.98 -6.34 -5.90
CA SER A 98 -0.41 -6.26 -6.35
C SER A 98 -0.87 -7.54 -7.08
N ASP A 99 0.02 -8.52 -7.26
CA ASP A 99 -0.30 -9.80 -7.87
C ASP A 99 -1.08 -10.68 -6.90
N MET A 100 -2.37 -10.87 -7.19
CA MET A 100 -3.24 -11.71 -6.36
C MET A 100 -2.82 -13.19 -6.34
N GLY A 101 -2.19 -13.70 -7.39
CA GLY A 101 -1.65 -15.06 -7.43
C GLY A 101 -0.47 -15.22 -6.46
N TYR A 102 0.46 -14.28 -6.50
CA TYR A 102 1.58 -14.23 -5.58
C TYR A 102 1.10 -14.04 -4.12
N ILE A 103 0.23 -13.06 -3.89
CA ILE A 103 -0.34 -12.77 -2.56
C ILE A 103 -1.03 -14.02 -2.00
N ALA A 104 -1.89 -14.68 -2.78
CA ALA A 104 -2.57 -15.89 -2.36
C ALA A 104 -1.58 -17.01 -2.02
N SER A 105 -0.55 -17.22 -2.84
CA SER A 105 0.46 -18.26 -2.60
C SER A 105 1.21 -18.08 -1.26
N GLN A 106 1.40 -16.84 -0.83
CA GLN A 106 2.05 -16.52 0.44
C GLN A 106 1.08 -16.61 1.63
N LEU A 107 -0.15 -16.14 1.46
CA LEU A 107 -1.13 -16.03 2.55
C LEU A 107 -1.88 -17.34 2.82
N MET A 108 -2.26 -18.09 1.79
CA MET A 108 -3.12 -19.27 1.94
C MET A 108 -2.56 -20.31 2.94
N PRO A 109 -1.26 -20.67 2.93
CA PRO A 109 -0.74 -21.64 3.90
C PRO A 109 -0.86 -21.14 5.35
N VAL A 110 -0.52 -19.86 5.58
CA VAL A 110 -0.57 -19.26 6.93
C VAL A 110 -2.01 -19.09 7.41
N MET A 111 -2.90 -18.67 6.52
CA MET A 111 -4.33 -18.52 6.87
C MET A 111 -5.02 -19.85 7.10
N ALA A 112 -4.64 -20.89 6.36
CA ALA A 112 -5.16 -22.24 6.60
C ALA A 112 -4.77 -22.78 7.99
N GLU A 113 -3.52 -22.54 8.40
CA GLU A 113 -3.02 -22.91 9.73
C GLU A 113 -3.72 -22.12 10.85
N LYS A 114 -3.94 -20.81 10.63
CA LYS A 114 -4.51 -19.88 11.62
C LYS A 114 -6.04 -19.67 11.49
N LYS A 115 -6.73 -20.48 10.69
CA LYS A 115 -8.14 -20.29 10.32
C LYS A 115 -9.06 -20.10 11.51
N GLU A 116 -8.94 -20.91 12.54
CA GLU A 116 -9.80 -20.84 13.73
C GLU A 116 -9.53 -19.57 14.53
N VAL A 117 -8.25 -19.19 14.68
CA VAL A 117 -7.83 -17.99 15.39
C VAL A 117 -8.32 -16.74 14.64
N LEU A 118 -8.16 -16.71 13.32
CA LEU A 118 -8.65 -15.64 12.46
C LEU A 118 -10.17 -15.49 12.55
N SER A 119 -10.91 -16.60 12.46
CA SER A 119 -12.37 -16.57 12.57
C SER A 119 -12.83 -16.02 13.92
N ALA A 120 -12.20 -16.44 15.00
CA ALA A 120 -12.52 -15.93 16.34
C ALA A 120 -12.18 -14.43 16.49
N ALA A 121 -11.03 -14.01 15.94
CA ALA A 121 -10.62 -12.61 15.98
C ALA A 121 -11.57 -11.70 15.17
N PHE A 122 -12.00 -12.14 13.98
CA PHE A 122 -13.01 -11.40 13.20
C PHE A 122 -14.38 -11.34 13.89
N GLN A 123 -14.82 -12.44 14.50
CA GLN A 123 -16.08 -12.44 15.28
C GLN A 123 -16.04 -11.46 16.45
N LEU A 124 -14.90 -11.32 17.11
CA LEU A 124 -14.73 -10.34 18.19
C LEU A 124 -14.68 -8.89 17.64
N ALA A 125 -14.11 -8.68 16.49
CA ALA A 125 -14.01 -7.37 15.84
C ALA A 125 -15.34 -6.92 15.23
N ASP A 126 -16.16 -7.87 14.74
CA ASP A 126 -17.51 -7.63 14.20
C ASP A 126 -18.57 -7.62 15.32
N ALA A 127 -18.46 -6.66 16.24
CA ALA A 127 -19.35 -6.57 17.40
C ALA A 127 -20.84 -6.42 17.05
N ASN A 128 -21.13 -5.94 15.83
CA ASN A 128 -22.49 -5.72 15.35
C ASN A 128 -23.08 -6.94 14.62
N GLY A 129 -22.26 -7.97 14.36
CA GLY A 129 -22.67 -9.18 13.65
C GLY A 129 -23.08 -8.94 12.19
N THR A 130 -22.50 -7.94 11.54
CA THR A 130 -22.80 -7.58 10.16
C THR A 130 -22.16 -8.52 9.13
N GLY A 131 -21.13 -9.24 9.54
CA GLY A 131 -20.28 -10.03 8.65
C GLY A 131 -19.32 -9.19 7.80
N LEU A 132 -19.31 -7.86 8.00
CA LEU A 132 -18.53 -6.90 7.22
C LEU A 132 -17.45 -6.25 8.07
N VAL A 133 -16.28 -6.04 7.49
CA VAL A 133 -15.14 -5.36 8.14
C VAL A 133 -14.52 -4.34 7.20
N THR A 134 -14.03 -3.24 7.76
CA THR A 134 -13.29 -2.19 7.05
C THR A 134 -11.81 -2.56 6.88
N TYR A 135 -11.08 -1.74 6.12
CA TYR A 135 -9.63 -1.86 5.95
C TYR A 135 -8.89 -1.87 7.30
N GLU A 136 -9.23 -0.94 8.18
CA GLU A 136 -8.57 -0.81 9.48
C GLU A 136 -8.80 -2.04 10.36
N VAL A 137 -10.02 -2.56 10.36
CA VAL A 137 -10.37 -3.78 11.12
C VAL A 137 -9.66 -5.00 10.54
N LEU A 138 -9.61 -5.14 9.22
CA LEU A 138 -8.85 -6.21 8.56
C LEU A 138 -7.37 -6.15 8.97
N GLN A 139 -6.75 -4.99 8.86
CA GLN A 139 -5.35 -4.78 9.23
C GLN A 139 -5.09 -5.14 10.69
N GLU A 140 -5.93 -4.63 11.61
CA GLU A 140 -5.81 -4.89 13.04
C GLU A 140 -5.94 -6.39 13.38
N VAL A 141 -6.90 -7.10 12.78
CA VAL A 141 -7.10 -8.52 13.00
C VAL A 141 -5.91 -9.34 12.48
N LEU A 142 -5.43 -9.03 11.28
CA LEU A 142 -4.26 -9.71 10.72
C LEU A 142 -3.00 -9.49 11.57
N MET A 143 -2.76 -8.27 12.04
CA MET A 143 -1.65 -7.97 12.95
C MET A 143 -1.75 -8.73 14.27
N LYS A 144 -2.94 -8.81 14.88
CA LYS A 144 -3.18 -9.60 16.12
C LYS A 144 -2.93 -11.10 15.92
N CYS A 145 -3.03 -11.58 14.69
CA CYS A 145 -2.75 -12.96 14.32
C CYS A 145 -1.29 -13.18 13.84
N ASP A 146 -0.38 -12.25 14.14
CA ASP A 146 1.03 -12.27 13.69
C ASP A 146 1.15 -12.40 12.16
N MET A 147 0.31 -11.66 11.44
CA MET A 147 0.32 -11.58 9.99
C MET A 147 0.54 -10.11 9.58
N GLU A 148 1.81 -9.71 9.54
CA GLU A 148 2.18 -8.39 9.09
C GLU A 148 2.23 -8.36 7.56
N LEU A 149 1.27 -7.66 6.95
CA LEU A 149 1.23 -7.43 5.51
C LEU A 149 1.55 -5.97 5.22
N ASN A 150 2.19 -5.71 4.08
CA ASN A 150 2.38 -4.33 3.65
C ASN A 150 1.05 -3.72 3.17
N ASP A 151 0.99 -2.39 3.17
CA ASP A 151 -0.23 -1.66 2.82
C ASP A 151 -0.71 -1.97 1.40
N GLN A 152 0.20 -2.17 0.43
CA GLN A 152 -0.20 -2.51 -0.94
C GLN A 152 -0.92 -3.85 -1.02
N VAL A 153 -0.42 -4.86 -0.33
CA VAL A 153 -1.06 -6.19 -0.26
C VAL A 153 -2.44 -6.08 0.35
N LEU A 154 -2.58 -5.34 1.46
CA LEU A 154 -3.87 -5.11 2.12
C LEU A 154 -4.84 -4.37 1.21
N ILE A 155 -4.39 -3.33 0.50
CA ILE A 155 -5.21 -2.59 -0.47
C ILE A 155 -5.67 -3.51 -1.60
N SER A 156 -4.77 -4.31 -2.17
CA SER A 156 -5.10 -5.25 -3.25
C SER A 156 -6.11 -6.31 -2.80
N LEU A 157 -5.96 -6.82 -1.56
CA LEU A 157 -6.94 -7.73 -0.95
C LEU A 157 -8.30 -7.05 -0.78
N MET A 158 -8.35 -5.86 -0.18
CA MET A 158 -9.59 -5.11 -0.01
C MET A 158 -10.27 -4.86 -1.36
N ARG A 159 -9.56 -4.36 -2.35
CA ARG A 159 -10.09 -4.10 -3.70
C ARG A 159 -10.61 -5.35 -4.39
N ARG A 160 -9.99 -6.50 -4.14
CA ARG A 160 -10.42 -7.80 -4.70
C ARG A 160 -11.71 -8.33 -4.06
N TYR A 161 -11.86 -8.16 -2.74
CA TYR A 161 -12.96 -8.75 -1.98
C TYR A 161 -14.08 -7.75 -1.64
N ASP A 162 -13.86 -6.45 -1.80
CA ASP A 162 -14.92 -5.43 -1.72
C ASP A 162 -15.74 -5.38 -3.01
N LEU A 163 -16.62 -6.35 -3.17
CA LEU A 163 -17.50 -6.45 -4.34
C LEU A 163 -18.52 -5.32 -4.42
N GLY A 164 -18.88 -4.75 -3.27
CA GLY A 164 -19.82 -3.64 -3.15
C GLY A 164 -19.21 -2.28 -3.44
N LYS A 165 -17.89 -2.17 -3.44
CA LYS A 165 -17.12 -0.91 -3.52
C LYS A 165 -17.55 0.11 -2.47
N ASP A 166 -17.87 -0.37 -1.28
CA ASP A 166 -18.31 0.42 -0.13
C ASP A 166 -17.25 0.52 0.99
N GLY A 167 -16.05 0.00 0.72
CA GLY A 167 -14.93 -0.03 1.66
C GLY A 167 -15.01 -1.16 2.69
N ASN A 168 -15.92 -2.13 2.48
CA ASN A 168 -16.11 -3.25 3.38
C ASN A 168 -15.92 -4.58 2.66
N ILE A 169 -15.43 -5.58 3.38
CA ILE A 169 -15.34 -6.97 2.89
C ILE A 169 -16.12 -7.90 3.81
N ASN A 170 -16.65 -8.97 3.23
CA ASN A 170 -17.23 -10.07 4.01
C ASN A 170 -16.08 -10.93 4.57
N TRP A 171 -15.85 -10.83 5.88
CA TRP A 171 -14.73 -11.52 6.52
C TRP A 171 -14.90 -13.04 6.51
N ALA A 172 -16.13 -13.57 6.55
CA ALA A 172 -16.36 -15.00 6.52
C ALA A 172 -16.02 -15.60 5.14
N GLU A 173 -16.38 -14.90 4.05
CA GLU A 173 -15.98 -15.26 2.69
C GLU A 173 -14.47 -15.16 2.51
N PHE A 174 -13.85 -14.10 3.02
CA PHE A 174 -12.40 -13.91 2.99
C PHE A 174 -11.68 -15.09 3.65
N VAL A 175 -12.06 -15.51 4.87
CA VAL A 175 -11.46 -16.64 5.58
C VAL A 175 -11.74 -17.98 4.88
N MET A 176 -12.92 -18.16 4.26
CA MET A 176 -13.24 -19.38 3.52
C MET A 176 -12.46 -19.54 2.22
N LEU A 177 -12.25 -18.45 1.49
CA LEU A 177 -11.51 -18.46 0.22
C LEU A 177 -10.02 -18.74 0.42
N CYS A 178 -9.47 -18.31 1.52
CA CYS A 178 -8.08 -18.55 1.88
C CYS A 178 -7.84 -19.97 2.47
N GLY A 179 -8.89 -20.75 2.67
CA GLY A 179 -8.82 -22.12 3.21
C GLY A 179 -9.11 -23.23 2.20
N LYS A 180 -9.15 -22.90 0.91
CA LYS A 180 -9.25 -23.86 -0.21
C LYS A 180 -7.93 -23.92 -0.95
#